data_8176c2a280b3b94535a955042fb13391
#
_entry.id   8176c2a280b3b94535a955042fb13391
#
_cell.length_a   1.000
_cell.length_b   1.000
_cell.length_c   1.000
_cell.angle_alpha   90.00
_cell.angle_beta   90.00
_cell.angle_gamma   90.00
#
_symmetry.space_group_name_H-M   'P 1'
#
loop_
_entity.id
_entity.type
_entity.pdbx_description
1 polymer ?
#
loop_
_entity_poly.entity_id
_entity_poly.type
_entity_poly.pdbx_seq_one_letter_code
_entity_poly.pdbx_strand_id
1 'polypeptide(L)'
;MGNTSYASAVAAVRAMENSLLTHSDIEQLIASKSKAEYNSLISAKGSEQATLEDVWDMLRAYAPNDRELEILLYKNDFHNLKAALKAVISGKEPQHYFIRPTNLDLDKLVDAIKSKEYENLPEYIRKTAQEAYELLTRTLDGQLSDSVIDTAALEAMQRAAYR
;
A
#
# COMPACT_ATOMS: atom_id res chain seq x y z
N MET A 1 -13.51 -29.82 -10.35
CA MET A 1 -12.04 -29.74 -10.41
C MET A 1 -11.63 -28.55 -9.60
N GLY A 2 -10.79 -28.70 -8.57
CA GLY A 2 -10.28 -27.55 -7.81
C GLY A 2 -9.43 -26.65 -8.70
N ASN A 3 -9.57 -25.35 -8.50
CA ASN A 3 -8.77 -24.37 -9.25
C ASN A 3 -7.27 -24.49 -8.81
N THR A 4 -6.46 -25.16 -9.62
CA THR A 4 -5.03 -25.37 -9.35
C THR A 4 -4.17 -24.14 -9.68
N SER A 5 -4.78 -23.08 -10.23
CA SER A 5 -4.06 -21.89 -10.68
C SER A 5 -3.34 -21.13 -9.53
N TYR A 6 -3.86 -21.22 -8.30
CA TYR A 6 -3.24 -20.62 -7.12
C TYR A 6 -2.38 -21.59 -6.29
N ALA A 7 -2.19 -22.84 -6.74
CA ALA A 7 -1.46 -23.83 -5.94
C ALA A 7 -0.02 -23.39 -5.60
N SER A 8 0.68 -22.80 -6.57
CA SER A 8 2.04 -22.29 -6.37
C SER A 8 2.08 -21.10 -5.40
N ALA A 9 1.14 -20.17 -5.51
CA ALA A 9 1.02 -19.04 -4.59
C ALA A 9 0.74 -19.51 -3.16
N VAL A 10 -0.20 -20.46 -3.00
CA VAL A 10 -0.52 -21.06 -1.69
C VAL A 10 0.71 -21.77 -1.10
N ALA A 11 1.45 -22.53 -1.91
CA ALA A 11 2.66 -23.21 -1.46
C ALA A 11 3.74 -22.22 -1.01
N ALA A 12 3.94 -21.12 -1.76
CA ALA A 12 4.88 -20.06 -1.38
C ALA A 12 4.48 -19.36 -0.07
N VAL A 13 3.21 -19.00 0.10
CA VAL A 13 2.69 -18.42 1.35
C VAL A 13 2.89 -19.39 2.53
N ARG A 14 2.58 -20.67 2.36
CA ARG A 14 2.80 -21.70 3.39
C ARG A 14 4.26 -21.86 3.78
N ALA A 15 5.17 -21.74 2.81
CA ALA A 15 6.61 -21.77 3.09
C ALA A 15 7.03 -20.56 3.95
N MET A 16 6.49 -19.38 3.67
CA MET A 16 6.76 -18.17 4.45
C MET A 16 6.14 -18.20 5.85
N GLU A 17 4.99 -18.85 6.04
CA GLU A 17 4.37 -19.01 7.36
C GLU A 17 5.33 -19.66 8.37
N ASN A 18 6.24 -20.53 7.90
CA ASN A 18 7.23 -21.18 8.77
C ASN A 18 8.31 -20.21 9.30
N SER A 19 8.48 -19.05 8.67
CA SER A 19 9.41 -18.01 9.11
C SER A 19 8.78 -16.95 10.03
N LEU A 20 7.46 -17.03 10.27
CA LEU A 20 6.78 -16.12 11.19
C LEU A 20 7.22 -16.38 12.63
N LEU A 21 7.26 -15.31 13.41
CA LEU A 21 7.54 -15.39 14.83
C LEU A 21 6.41 -16.13 15.57
N THR A 22 6.76 -17.15 16.32
CA THR A 22 5.83 -17.84 17.19
C THR A 22 5.61 -17.06 18.49
N HIS A 23 4.59 -17.43 19.26
CA HIS A 23 4.38 -16.85 20.60
C HIS A 23 5.61 -16.96 21.49
N SER A 24 6.28 -18.12 21.47
CA SER A 24 7.52 -18.34 22.24
C SER A 24 8.66 -17.43 21.76
N ASP A 25 8.78 -17.19 20.45
CA ASP A 25 9.79 -16.26 19.92
C ASP A 25 9.54 -14.83 20.40
N ILE A 26 8.28 -14.40 20.42
CA ILE A 26 7.89 -13.08 20.92
C ILE A 26 8.20 -12.96 22.42
N GLU A 27 7.91 -13.97 23.22
CA GLU A 27 8.25 -13.98 24.64
C GLU A 27 9.76 -13.89 24.88
N GLN A 28 10.58 -14.60 24.08
CA GLN A 28 12.04 -14.50 24.14
C GLN A 28 12.54 -13.11 23.76
N LEU A 29 11.96 -12.48 22.72
CA LEU A 29 12.30 -11.12 22.32
C LEU A 29 11.96 -10.10 23.42
N ILE A 30 10.80 -10.24 24.07
CA ILE A 30 10.41 -9.39 25.21
C ILE A 30 11.35 -9.59 26.41
N ALA A 31 11.80 -10.82 26.66
CA ALA A 31 12.70 -11.15 27.74
C ALA A 31 14.17 -10.79 27.49
N SER A 32 14.52 -10.39 26.25
CA SER A 32 15.89 -10.04 25.87
C SER A 32 16.39 -8.86 26.71
N LYS A 33 17.63 -8.98 27.21
CA LYS A 33 18.24 -7.98 28.12
C LYS A 33 19.11 -6.95 27.40
N SER A 34 19.36 -7.16 26.11
CA SER A 34 20.20 -6.28 25.30
C SER A 34 19.74 -6.23 23.84
N LYS A 35 20.09 -5.11 23.15
CA LYS A 35 19.87 -4.97 21.72
C LYS A 35 20.60 -6.03 20.89
N ALA A 36 21.78 -6.48 21.35
CA ALA A 36 22.55 -7.51 20.67
C ALA A 36 21.84 -8.88 20.74
N GLU A 37 21.30 -9.24 21.89
CA GLU A 37 20.51 -10.46 22.07
C GLU A 37 19.23 -10.42 21.26
N TYR A 38 18.49 -9.30 21.28
CA TYR A 38 17.30 -9.08 20.45
C TYR A 38 17.61 -9.27 18.96
N ASN A 39 18.65 -8.61 18.46
CA ASN A 39 19.05 -8.72 17.05
C ASN A 39 19.45 -10.16 16.68
N SER A 40 20.17 -10.85 17.56
CA SER A 40 20.54 -12.25 17.34
C SER A 40 19.32 -13.20 17.23
N LEU A 41 18.31 -12.98 18.06
CA LEU A 41 17.04 -13.75 18.00
C LEU A 41 16.28 -13.48 16.70
N ILE A 42 16.18 -12.23 16.28
CA ILE A 42 15.53 -11.85 14.99
C ILE A 42 16.29 -12.43 13.80
N SER A 43 17.64 -12.32 13.77
CA SER A 43 18.47 -12.86 12.69
C SER A 43 18.34 -14.38 12.56
N ALA A 44 18.30 -15.08 13.70
CA ALA A 44 18.15 -16.54 13.73
C ALA A 44 16.84 -17.02 13.08
N LYS A 45 15.81 -16.16 13.03
CA LYS A 45 14.53 -16.44 12.37
C LYS A 45 14.48 -16.00 10.91
N GLY A 46 15.53 -15.36 10.38
CA GLY A 46 15.53 -14.82 9.03
C GLY A 46 14.58 -13.63 8.83
N SER A 47 14.06 -13.06 9.92
CA SER A 47 13.04 -12.00 9.88
C SER A 47 13.63 -10.60 9.71
N GLU A 48 14.96 -10.46 9.71
CA GLU A 48 15.63 -9.15 9.65
C GLU A 48 15.40 -8.38 8.35
N GLN A 49 15.00 -9.05 7.29
CA GLN A 49 15.03 -8.48 5.94
C GLN A 49 13.71 -8.57 5.17
N ALA A 50 12.74 -9.35 5.63
CA ALA A 50 11.47 -9.46 4.92
C ALA A 50 10.57 -8.25 5.22
N THR A 51 10.42 -7.38 4.25
CA THR A 51 9.48 -6.26 4.31
C THR A 51 8.11 -6.67 3.80
N LEU A 52 7.09 -5.86 4.06
CA LEU A 52 5.77 -6.06 3.47
C LEU A 52 5.83 -5.98 1.93
N GLU A 53 6.74 -5.20 1.37
CA GLU A 53 6.97 -5.12 -0.08
C GLU A 53 7.46 -6.45 -0.64
N ASP A 54 8.42 -7.12 0.03
CA ASP A 54 8.91 -8.43 -0.40
C ASP A 54 7.79 -9.48 -0.42
N VAL A 55 6.88 -9.44 0.56
CA VAL A 55 5.69 -10.31 0.57
C VAL A 55 4.78 -10.03 -0.62
N TRP A 56 4.55 -8.75 -0.96
CA TRP A 56 3.75 -8.38 -2.11
C TRP A 56 4.41 -8.75 -3.44
N ASP A 57 5.71 -8.59 -3.57
CA ASP A 57 6.45 -8.97 -4.77
C ASP A 57 6.40 -10.49 -4.97
N MET A 58 6.53 -11.25 -3.89
CA MET A 58 6.34 -12.70 -3.93
C MET A 58 4.90 -13.07 -4.34
N LEU A 59 3.88 -12.44 -3.76
CA LEU A 59 2.49 -12.70 -4.13
C LEU A 59 2.23 -12.40 -5.60
N ARG A 60 2.73 -11.30 -6.14
CA ARG A 60 2.65 -10.97 -7.56
C ARG A 60 3.36 -11.98 -8.45
N ALA A 61 4.54 -12.45 -8.05
CA ALA A 61 5.30 -13.43 -8.81
C ALA A 61 4.57 -14.79 -8.95
N TYR A 62 3.75 -15.16 -7.99
CA TYR A 62 3.06 -16.45 -7.97
C TYR A 62 1.56 -16.36 -8.25
N ALA A 63 0.97 -15.17 -8.23
CA ALA A 63 -0.45 -15.00 -8.53
C ALA A 63 -0.72 -15.16 -10.04
N PRO A 64 -1.72 -15.95 -10.43
CA PRO A 64 -2.07 -16.09 -11.85
C PRO A 64 -2.74 -14.84 -12.42
N ASN A 65 -3.20 -13.94 -11.56
CA ASN A 65 -3.86 -12.69 -11.94
C ASN A 65 -3.57 -11.62 -10.87
N ASP A 66 -2.88 -10.57 -11.26
CA ASP A 66 -2.49 -9.47 -10.35
C ASP A 66 -3.67 -8.57 -9.96
N ARG A 67 -4.74 -8.58 -10.76
CA ARG A 67 -5.89 -7.67 -10.59
C ARG A 67 -6.55 -7.78 -9.22
N GLU A 68 -6.70 -8.99 -8.70
CA GLU A 68 -7.30 -9.22 -7.37
C GLU A 68 -6.41 -8.66 -6.26
N LEU A 69 -5.08 -8.72 -6.45
CA LEU A 69 -4.10 -8.15 -5.53
C LEU A 69 -4.09 -6.62 -5.61
N GLU A 70 -4.21 -6.05 -6.82
CA GLU A 70 -4.26 -4.59 -7.02
C GLU A 70 -5.38 -3.93 -6.23
N ILE A 71 -6.58 -4.55 -6.18
CA ILE A 71 -7.74 -4.02 -5.45
C ILE A 71 -7.43 -3.84 -3.96
N LEU A 72 -6.66 -4.75 -3.37
CA LEU A 72 -6.28 -4.69 -1.96
C LEU A 72 -5.40 -3.47 -1.65
N LEU A 73 -4.67 -2.96 -2.64
CA LEU A 73 -3.80 -1.79 -2.51
C LEU A 73 -4.50 -0.45 -2.75
N TYR A 74 -5.74 -0.45 -3.24
CA TYR A 74 -6.49 0.80 -3.49
C TYR A 74 -6.56 1.69 -2.24
N LYS A 75 -6.69 1.10 -1.06
CA LYS A 75 -6.66 1.86 0.20
C LYS A 75 -5.37 2.67 0.35
N ASN A 76 -4.23 2.07 0.03
CA ASN A 76 -2.93 2.72 0.09
C ASN A 76 -2.79 3.78 -1.01
N ASP A 77 -3.29 3.48 -2.22
CA ASP A 77 -3.26 4.40 -3.35
C ASP A 77 -4.04 5.69 -3.07
N PHE A 78 -5.25 5.56 -2.54
CA PHE A 78 -6.06 6.73 -2.16
C PHE A 78 -5.52 7.46 -0.92
N HIS A 79 -4.87 6.77 0.01
CA HIS A 79 -4.11 7.42 1.08
C HIS A 79 -2.95 8.25 0.51
N ASN A 80 -2.20 7.70 -0.42
CA ASN A 80 -1.08 8.40 -1.07
C ASN A 80 -1.56 9.60 -1.87
N LEU A 81 -2.74 9.54 -2.49
CA LEU A 81 -3.37 10.70 -3.12
C LEU A 81 -3.64 11.83 -2.10
N LYS A 82 -4.21 11.51 -0.93
CA LYS A 82 -4.42 12.50 0.14
C LYS A 82 -3.11 13.13 0.58
N ALA A 83 -2.08 12.31 0.81
CA ALA A 83 -0.77 12.77 1.24
C ALA A 83 -0.14 13.71 0.20
N ALA A 84 -0.16 13.32 -1.08
CA ALA A 84 0.39 14.09 -2.17
C ALA A 84 -0.33 15.44 -2.36
N LEU A 85 -1.67 15.45 -2.36
CA LEU A 85 -2.47 16.67 -2.49
C LEU A 85 -2.16 17.67 -1.37
N LYS A 86 -2.20 17.21 -0.12
CA LYS A 86 -1.94 18.07 1.05
C LYS A 86 -0.52 18.61 1.06
N ALA A 87 0.46 17.76 0.72
CA ALA A 87 1.86 18.17 0.68
C ALA A 87 2.12 19.18 -0.43
N VAL A 88 1.67 18.92 -1.66
CA VAL A 88 1.85 19.84 -2.79
C VAL A 88 1.20 21.20 -2.52
N ILE A 89 -0.03 21.23 -2.02
CA ILE A 89 -0.74 22.49 -1.74
C ILE A 89 -0.11 23.26 -0.57
N SER A 90 0.45 22.56 0.42
CA SER A 90 1.15 23.19 1.55
C SER A 90 2.63 23.46 1.30
N GLY A 91 3.16 23.15 0.11
CA GLY A 91 4.57 23.34 -0.24
C GLY A 91 5.53 22.42 0.51
N LYS A 92 5.06 21.24 0.96
CA LYS A 92 5.85 20.24 1.68
C LYS A 92 6.21 19.07 0.77
N GLU A 93 7.27 18.35 1.15
CA GLU A 93 7.64 17.11 0.47
C GLU A 93 6.78 15.94 0.99
N PRO A 94 6.11 15.17 0.08
CA PRO A 94 5.15 14.14 0.47
C PRO A 94 5.77 12.80 0.87
N GLN A 95 7.05 12.54 0.60
CA GLN A 95 7.70 11.22 0.67
C GLN A 95 7.53 10.55 2.02
N HIS A 96 7.59 11.31 3.11
CA HIS A 96 7.44 10.79 4.48
C HIS A 96 6.02 10.34 4.85
N TYR A 97 5.03 10.71 4.05
CA TYR A 97 3.62 10.40 4.30
C TYR A 97 3.09 9.27 3.44
N PHE A 98 3.89 8.79 2.48
CA PHE A 98 3.49 7.72 1.60
C PHE A 98 3.51 6.35 2.28
N ILE A 99 2.51 5.55 1.96
CA ILE A 99 2.37 4.16 2.41
C ILE A 99 2.71 3.22 1.24
N ARG A 100 3.47 2.18 1.55
CA ARG A 100 3.79 1.08 0.63
C ARG A 100 3.32 -0.24 1.23
N PRO A 101 3.01 -1.27 0.42
CA PRO A 101 3.02 -1.26 -1.05
C PRO A 101 1.87 -0.45 -1.67
N THR A 102 2.00 -0.05 -2.92
CA THR A 102 1.03 0.74 -3.68
C THR A 102 1.08 0.34 -5.16
N ASN A 103 -0.02 0.54 -5.89
CA ASN A 103 -0.04 0.38 -7.35
C ASN A 103 0.43 1.66 -8.07
N LEU A 104 0.57 2.76 -7.34
CA LEU A 104 0.91 4.05 -7.93
C LEU A 104 2.42 4.24 -8.05
N ASP A 105 2.84 4.82 -9.15
CA ASP A 105 4.12 5.50 -9.26
C ASP A 105 4.01 6.84 -8.51
N LEU A 106 4.62 6.91 -7.34
CA LEU A 106 4.45 8.04 -6.41
C LEU A 106 5.07 9.34 -6.95
N ASP A 107 6.11 9.25 -7.74
CA ASP A 107 6.73 10.43 -8.35
C ASP A 107 5.80 10.98 -9.44
N LYS A 108 5.24 10.12 -10.29
CA LYS A 108 4.24 10.53 -11.28
C LYS A 108 2.96 11.08 -10.64
N LEU A 109 2.56 10.56 -9.48
CA LEU A 109 1.43 11.10 -8.73
C LEU A 109 1.69 12.55 -8.31
N VAL A 110 2.86 12.82 -7.74
CA VAL A 110 3.25 14.18 -7.32
C VAL A 110 3.34 15.12 -8.51
N ASP A 111 3.96 14.67 -9.60
CA ASP A 111 4.12 15.47 -10.83
C ASP A 111 2.76 15.78 -11.46
N ALA A 112 1.85 14.81 -11.53
CA ALA A 112 0.49 15.00 -12.04
C ALA A 112 -0.29 16.06 -11.24
N ILE A 113 -0.13 16.08 -9.90
CA ILE A 113 -0.78 17.07 -9.04
C ILE A 113 -0.15 18.46 -9.23
N LYS A 114 1.19 18.56 -9.35
CA LYS A 114 1.90 19.82 -9.57
C LYS A 114 1.58 20.43 -10.94
N SER A 115 1.58 19.62 -12.00
CA SER A 115 1.28 20.05 -13.37
C SER A 115 -0.21 20.19 -13.65
N LYS A 116 -1.08 19.57 -12.83
CA LYS A 116 -2.53 19.40 -13.05
C LYS A 116 -2.84 18.55 -14.29
N GLU A 117 -1.93 17.67 -14.66
CA GLU A 117 -2.06 16.75 -15.78
C GLU A 117 -2.35 15.34 -15.27
N TYR A 118 -3.61 15.02 -15.07
CA TYR A 118 -4.04 13.77 -14.43
C TYR A 118 -4.14 12.59 -15.38
N GLU A 119 -3.95 12.79 -16.69
CA GLU A 119 -4.10 11.76 -17.73
C GLU A 119 -3.15 10.58 -17.55
N ASN A 120 -1.99 10.83 -16.93
CA ASN A 120 -0.97 9.82 -16.66
C ASN A 120 -1.26 8.97 -15.41
N LEU A 121 -2.29 9.31 -14.63
CA LEU A 121 -2.72 8.51 -13.49
C LEU A 121 -3.62 7.35 -13.92
N PRO A 122 -3.63 6.23 -13.18
CA PRO A 122 -4.56 5.14 -13.41
C PRO A 122 -6.02 5.62 -13.41
N GLU A 123 -6.85 5.01 -14.27
CA GLU A 123 -8.24 5.43 -14.49
C GLU A 123 -9.06 5.52 -13.19
N TYR A 124 -8.85 4.57 -12.27
CA TYR A 124 -9.63 4.46 -11.04
C TYR A 124 -9.42 5.63 -10.07
N ILE A 125 -8.32 6.38 -10.18
CA ILE A 125 -7.97 7.47 -9.26
C ILE A 125 -7.95 8.86 -9.94
N ARG A 126 -7.86 8.90 -11.27
CA ARG A 126 -7.66 10.11 -12.09
C ARG A 126 -8.68 11.20 -11.79
N LYS A 127 -9.97 10.86 -11.93
CA LYS A 127 -11.07 11.79 -11.68
C LYS A 127 -11.07 12.31 -10.25
N THR A 128 -10.85 11.43 -9.28
CA THR A 128 -10.81 11.80 -7.86
C THR A 128 -9.65 12.74 -7.56
N ALA A 129 -8.48 12.54 -8.20
CA ALA A 129 -7.33 13.41 -8.00
C ALA A 129 -7.63 14.84 -8.45
N GLN A 130 -8.29 15.01 -9.60
CA GLN A 130 -8.70 16.31 -10.10
C GLN A 130 -9.75 16.97 -9.20
N GLU A 131 -10.84 16.26 -8.90
CA GLU A 131 -11.95 16.80 -8.08
C GLU A 131 -11.48 17.19 -6.67
N ALA A 132 -10.65 16.35 -6.03
CA ALA A 132 -10.12 16.62 -4.71
C ALA A 132 -9.13 17.80 -4.71
N TYR A 133 -8.31 17.95 -5.77
CA TYR A 133 -7.44 19.11 -5.92
C TYR A 133 -8.24 20.41 -6.04
N GLU A 134 -9.25 20.44 -6.92
CA GLU A 134 -10.11 21.60 -7.13
C GLU A 134 -10.88 21.96 -5.84
N LEU A 135 -11.39 20.96 -5.14
CA LEU A 135 -12.10 21.16 -3.88
C LEU A 135 -11.16 21.72 -2.80
N LEU A 136 -9.99 21.11 -2.61
CA LEU A 136 -9.03 21.50 -1.58
C LEU A 136 -8.49 22.92 -1.83
N THR A 137 -8.19 23.27 -3.09
CA THR A 137 -7.71 24.62 -3.42
C THR A 137 -8.76 25.70 -3.28
N ARG A 138 -10.03 25.37 -3.52
CA ARG A 138 -11.15 26.31 -3.40
C ARG A 138 -11.58 26.51 -1.94
N THR A 139 -11.60 25.48 -1.13
CA THR A 139 -12.16 25.51 0.22
C THR A 139 -11.11 25.63 1.32
N LEU A 140 -9.89 25.21 1.06
CA LEU A 140 -8.81 25.00 2.03
C LEU A 140 -9.22 24.03 3.15
N ASP A 141 -10.26 23.24 2.94
CA ASP A 141 -10.78 22.26 3.88
C ASP A 141 -10.26 20.86 3.55
N GLY A 142 -9.26 20.42 4.32
CA GLY A 142 -8.65 19.11 4.17
C GLY A 142 -9.58 17.96 4.53
N GLN A 143 -10.52 18.15 5.46
CA GLN A 143 -11.47 17.11 5.86
C GLN A 143 -12.50 16.85 4.77
N LEU A 144 -12.98 17.91 4.13
CA LEU A 144 -13.90 17.79 3.00
C LEU A 144 -13.26 17.07 1.82
N SER A 145 -12.02 17.43 1.48
CA SER A 145 -11.24 16.74 0.46
C SER A 145 -11.03 15.25 0.80
N ASP A 146 -10.67 14.95 2.06
CA ASP A 146 -10.50 13.57 2.53
C ASP A 146 -11.79 12.74 2.38
N SER A 147 -12.95 13.32 2.73
CA SER A 147 -14.25 12.65 2.62
C SER A 147 -14.57 12.26 1.16
N VAL A 148 -14.28 13.15 0.20
CA VAL A 148 -14.47 12.86 -1.23
C VAL A 148 -13.55 11.74 -1.66
N ILE A 149 -12.28 11.77 -1.26
CA ILE A 149 -11.32 10.73 -1.61
C ILE A 149 -11.69 9.38 -0.99
N ASP A 150 -12.13 9.34 0.28
CA ASP A 150 -12.54 8.10 0.95
C ASP A 150 -13.78 7.49 0.30
N THR A 151 -14.75 8.30 -0.07
CA THR A 151 -15.94 7.84 -0.80
C THR A 151 -15.53 7.23 -2.15
N ALA A 152 -14.69 7.92 -2.91
CA ALA A 152 -14.20 7.43 -4.19
C ALA A 152 -13.38 6.13 -4.06
N ALA A 153 -12.61 5.98 -2.98
CA ALA A 153 -11.86 4.75 -2.69
C ALA A 153 -12.80 3.56 -2.54
N LEU A 154 -13.86 3.70 -1.71
CA LEU A 154 -14.84 2.64 -1.51
C LEU A 154 -15.58 2.28 -2.80
N GLU A 155 -15.98 3.27 -3.58
CA GLU A 155 -16.62 3.04 -4.88
C GLU A 155 -15.68 2.36 -5.89
N ALA A 156 -14.40 2.75 -5.93
CA ALA A 156 -13.40 2.12 -6.79
C ALA A 156 -13.19 0.64 -6.42
N MET A 157 -13.04 0.35 -5.12
CA MET A 157 -12.92 -1.02 -4.60
C MET A 157 -14.16 -1.85 -4.95
N GLN A 158 -15.36 -1.30 -4.74
CA GLN A 158 -16.61 -1.96 -5.08
C GLN A 158 -16.69 -2.26 -6.58
N ARG A 159 -16.45 -1.27 -7.45
CA ARG A 159 -16.46 -1.46 -8.90
C ARG A 159 -15.44 -2.51 -9.37
N ALA A 160 -14.27 -2.54 -8.75
CA ALA A 160 -13.24 -3.50 -9.11
C ALA A 160 -13.57 -4.94 -8.66
N ALA A 161 -14.22 -5.10 -7.50
CA ALA A 161 -14.61 -6.40 -6.96
C ALA A 161 -15.76 -7.07 -7.76
N TYR A 162 -16.61 -6.28 -8.45
CA TYR A 162 -17.77 -6.80 -9.23
C TYR A 162 -17.49 -6.91 -10.74
N ARG A 163 -16.30 -6.66 -11.19
CA ARG A 163 -15.86 -6.87 -12.59
C ARG A 163 -15.17 -8.21 -12.78
#